data_d53709b60cb4a2eae4c0f2d9cb5f8d8f
#
_entry.id   d53709b60cb4a2eae4c0f2d9cb5f8d8f
#
_cell.length_a   1.000
_cell.length_b   1.000
_cell.length_c   1.000
_cell.angle_alpha   90.00
_cell.angle_beta   90.00
_cell.angle_gamma   90.00
#
_symmetry.space_group_name_H-M   'P 1'
#
loop_
_entity.id
_entity.type
_entity.pdbx_description
1 polymer ?
#
loop_
_entity_poly.entity_id
_entity_poly.type
_entity_poly.pdbx_seq_one_letter_code
_entity_poly.pdbx_strand_id
1 'polypeptide(L)'
;QEYIDALYAKSITGSLGRFVINDLTAPYYAANYEHALTYYYRAVNFLEQGNLSAAAIEMRRAVFFLDELRGTKRTGYNDDPFVQYFASLIFESVGQRSDARICRQNAQNAYARLGDKLKIVMPEFSVPADANSFGEVIFLHYNGLLPLKKTQTIQVAWDKALAMASSPAETAEQVAPEVQNALMAGLYGSAVTLSFPELENQPYRVASSWVLAGGQVYTTQKAADFSALAKLDLEEKMPGILFRTATRAVVKEVAAVQARQAAASAADNSAAGDLAGMFVSALGAALEKADTRQWFTLPAEVRMTRIFVLPGNQNIRVLFRDGNGNIIGEHTFENVNVPRGGRVFLHYRTAY
;
A
#
# COMPACT_ATOMS: atom_id res chain seq x y z
N GLN A 1 6.95 9.41 12.69
CA GLN A 1 7.72 8.17 12.54
C GLN A 1 7.72 7.36 13.84
N GLU A 2 8.18 7.90 14.96
CA GLU A 2 8.18 7.23 16.28
C GLU A 2 6.83 6.63 16.67
N TYR A 3 5.72 7.33 16.34
CA TYR A 3 4.37 6.84 16.59
C TYR A 3 4.03 5.62 15.71
N ILE A 4 4.43 5.65 14.42
CA ILE A 4 4.23 4.53 13.50
C ILE A 4 5.04 3.32 13.95
N ASP A 5 6.31 3.52 14.29
CA ASP A 5 7.21 2.45 14.76
C ASP A 5 6.70 1.84 16.09
N ALA A 6 6.18 2.69 17.02
CA ALA A 6 5.58 2.23 18.27
C ALA A 6 4.28 1.44 18.06
N LEU A 7 3.47 1.77 17.04
CA LEU A 7 2.27 1.00 16.68
C LEU A 7 2.63 -0.36 16.10
N TYR A 8 3.66 -0.44 15.26
CA TYR A 8 4.17 -1.70 14.73
C TYR A 8 4.63 -2.65 15.84
N ALA A 9 5.37 -2.14 16.82
CA ALA A 9 5.82 -2.91 17.99
C ALA A 9 4.66 -3.43 18.87
N LYS A 10 3.53 -2.69 18.94
CA LYS A 10 2.36 -3.04 19.75
C LYS A 10 1.35 -3.97 19.04
N SER A 11 1.46 -4.18 17.72
CA SER A 11 0.49 -4.99 16.98
C SER A 11 0.48 -6.47 17.38
N ILE A 12 1.55 -6.95 18.02
CA ILE A 12 1.75 -8.35 18.43
C ILE A 12 0.95 -8.74 19.69
N THR A 13 0.45 -7.77 20.48
CA THR A 13 -0.16 -8.02 21.80
C THR A 13 -1.62 -7.53 21.95
N GLY A 14 -2.34 -7.29 20.84
CA GLY A 14 -3.69 -6.71 20.85
C GLY A 14 -4.79 -7.63 21.40
N SER A 15 -5.38 -7.26 22.53
CA SER A 15 -6.41 -7.96 23.29
C SER A 15 -7.72 -8.23 22.53
N LEU A 16 -8.30 -9.40 22.75
CA LEU A 16 -9.59 -9.94 22.24
C LEU A 16 -10.79 -8.97 22.31
N GLY A 17 -10.85 -8.07 23.29
CA GLY A 17 -11.98 -7.14 23.46
C GLY A 17 -12.13 -6.09 22.34
N ARG A 18 -11.08 -5.82 21.55
CA ARG A 18 -11.12 -4.91 20.39
C ARG A 18 -11.69 -5.56 19.12
N PHE A 19 -11.75 -6.88 19.11
CA PHE A 19 -12.18 -7.69 17.96
C PHE A 19 -13.67 -7.52 17.62
N VAL A 20 -14.49 -7.19 18.61
CA VAL A 20 -15.96 -7.28 18.52
C VAL A 20 -16.61 -6.00 17.96
N ILE A 21 -15.98 -4.83 18.09
CA ILE A 21 -16.70 -3.57 17.87
C ILE A 21 -16.61 -3.08 16.41
N ASN A 22 -15.43 -2.83 15.88
CA ASN A 22 -15.23 -2.38 14.50
C ASN A 22 -13.71 -2.23 14.21
N ASP A 23 -13.26 -2.50 12.97
CA ASP A 23 -11.87 -2.27 12.56
C ASP A 23 -11.45 -0.79 12.64
N LEU A 24 -12.40 0.15 12.51
CA LEU A 24 -12.17 1.59 12.61
C LEU A 24 -11.82 2.06 14.03
N THR A 25 -12.12 1.29 15.08
CA THR A 25 -11.77 1.62 16.46
C THR A 25 -10.32 1.30 16.80
N ALA A 26 -9.66 0.47 15.99
CA ALA A 26 -8.24 0.18 16.13
C ALA A 26 -7.40 1.35 15.58
N PRO A 27 -6.19 1.60 16.10
CA PRO A 27 -5.24 2.50 15.47
C PRO A 27 -5.02 2.13 14.00
N TYR A 28 -4.75 3.12 13.15
CA TYR A 28 -4.36 2.85 11.77
C TYR A 28 -2.96 2.24 11.74
N TYR A 29 -2.87 1.03 11.22
CA TYR A 29 -1.60 0.37 10.92
C TYR A 29 -1.33 0.50 9.42
N ALA A 30 -0.34 1.31 9.07
CA ALA A 30 0.06 1.48 7.68
C ALA A 30 0.41 0.11 7.06
N ALA A 31 0.07 -0.08 5.79
CA ALA A 31 0.54 -1.25 5.05
C ALA A 31 2.08 -1.22 4.97
N ASN A 32 2.72 -2.39 4.86
CA ASN A 32 4.19 -2.47 4.81
C ASN A 32 4.78 -1.59 3.70
N TYR A 33 4.13 -1.52 2.53
CA TYR A 33 4.57 -0.66 1.44
C TYR A 33 4.40 0.84 1.78
N GLU A 34 3.34 1.23 2.47
CA GLU A 34 3.15 2.62 2.93
C GLU A 34 4.23 3.00 3.93
N HIS A 35 4.61 2.07 4.82
CA HIS A 35 5.69 2.29 5.79
C HIS A 35 7.05 2.47 5.07
N ALA A 36 7.39 1.59 4.13
CA ALA A 36 8.62 1.73 3.33
C ALA A 36 8.64 3.07 2.56
N LEU A 37 7.50 3.46 1.98
CA LEU A 37 7.35 4.72 1.26
C LEU A 37 7.45 5.96 2.15
N THR A 38 7.16 5.85 3.45
CA THR A 38 7.39 6.96 4.39
C THR A 38 8.87 7.37 4.41
N TYR A 39 9.78 6.42 4.49
CA TYR A 39 11.23 6.71 4.42
C TYR A 39 11.64 7.25 3.05
N TYR A 40 11.09 6.66 1.98
CA TYR A 40 11.33 7.12 0.61
C TYR A 40 10.94 8.60 0.44
N TYR A 41 9.73 9.02 0.81
CA TYR A 41 9.30 10.42 0.67
C TYR A 41 10.05 11.37 1.61
N ARG A 42 10.49 10.91 2.76
CA ARG A 42 11.39 11.69 3.62
C ARG A 42 12.75 11.91 2.94
N ALA A 43 13.29 10.90 2.28
CA ALA A 43 14.51 11.05 1.47
C ALA A 43 14.30 12.05 0.33
N VAL A 44 13.18 11.97 -0.39
CA VAL A 44 12.83 12.95 -1.45
C VAL A 44 12.74 14.37 -0.88
N ASN A 45 12.11 14.58 0.28
CA ASN A 45 12.06 15.88 0.92
C ASN A 45 13.44 16.43 1.27
N PHE A 46 14.40 15.60 1.67
CA PHE A 46 15.78 16.03 1.90
C PHE A 46 16.52 16.34 0.59
N LEU A 47 16.22 15.62 -0.49
CA LEU A 47 16.77 15.95 -1.83
C LEU A 47 16.32 17.33 -2.31
N GLU A 48 15.04 17.68 -2.09
CA GLU A 48 14.52 19.02 -2.41
C GLU A 48 15.21 20.14 -1.61
N GLN A 49 15.71 19.82 -0.42
CA GLN A 49 16.49 20.73 0.41
C GLN A 49 18.00 20.72 0.05
N GLY A 50 18.41 19.97 -0.96
CA GLY A 50 19.81 19.77 -1.32
C GLY A 50 20.62 18.95 -0.32
N ASN A 51 19.95 18.28 0.65
CA ASN A 51 20.60 17.52 1.72
C ASN A 51 20.69 16.02 1.38
N LEU A 52 21.61 15.69 0.50
CA LEU A 52 21.83 14.32 0.03
C LEU A 52 22.23 13.35 1.15
N SER A 53 23.00 13.85 2.15
CA SER A 53 23.44 13.03 3.28
C SER A 53 22.25 12.61 4.16
N ALA A 54 21.32 13.52 4.43
CA ALA A 54 20.10 13.20 5.17
C ALA A 54 19.19 12.25 4.37
N ALA A 55 19.10 12.44 3.06
CA ALA A 55 18.38 11.51 2.18
C ALA A 55 18.95 10.08 2.27
N ALA A 56 20.27 9.93 2.32
CA ALA A 56 20.95 8.64 2.49
C ALA A 56 20.62 7.98 3.84
N ILE A 57 20.47 8.76 4.92
CA ILE A 57 20.05 8.24 6.23
C ILE A 57 18.63 7.66 6.15
N GLU A 58 17.69 8.36 5.53
CA GLU A 58 16.32 7.86 5.39
C GLU A 58 16.26 6.61 4.50
N MET A 59 17.04 6.57 3.41
CA MET A 59 17.13 5.36 2.58
C MET A 59 17.75 4.18 3.33
N ARG A 60 18.69 4.41 4.24
CA ARG A 60 19.24 3.34 5.09
C ARG A 60 18.17 2.77 6.02
N ARG A 61 17.30 3.62 6.57
CA ARG A 61 16.14 3.19 7.39
C ARG A 61 15.16 2.35 6.56
N ALA A 62 14.87 2.80 5.32
CA ALA A 62 14.02 2.04 4.40
C ALA A 62 14.60 0.64 4.13
N VAL A 63 15.89 0.55 3.80
CA VAL A 63 16.58 -0.72 3.51
C VAL A 63 16.56 -1.62 4.75
N PHE A 64 16.85 -1.09 5.94
CA PHE A 64 16.79 -1.85 7.19
C PHE A 64 15.38 -2.42 7.44
N PHE A 65 14.34 -1.60 7.29
CA PHE A 65 12.95 -2.07 7.40
C PHE A 65 12.62 -3.19 6.41
N LEU A 66 13.07 -3.06 5.15
CA LEU A 66 12.87 -4.10 4.14
C LEU A 66 13.65 -5.38 4.44
N ASP A 67 14.84 -5.27 5.06
CA ASP A 67 15.63 -6.44 5.53
C ASP A 67 14.89 -7.19 6.64
N GLU A 68 14.35 -6.50 7.63
CA GLU A 68 13.52 -7.10 8.68
C GLU A 68 12.28 -7.79 8.09
N LEU A 69 11.64 -7.13 7.13
CA LEU A 69 10.45 -7.68 6.47
C LEU A 69 10.78 -8.98 5.72
N ARG A 70 11.92 -9.05 5.02
CA ARG A 70 12.40 -10.28 4.38
C ARG A 70 12.71 -11.38 5.37
N GLY A 71 13.21 -11.03 6.54
CA GLY A 71 13.50 -11.99 7.63
C GLY A 71 12.24 -12.62 8.24
N THR A 72 11.15 -11.89 8.26
CA THR A 72 9.89 -12.29 8.91
C THR A 72 8.85 -12.83 7.95
N LYS A 73 8.82 -12.37 6.71
CA LYS A 73 7.79 -12.70 5.72
C LYS A 73 8.42 -13.34 4.47
N ARG A 74 8.06 -14.58 4.20
CA ARG A 74 8.65 -15.37 3.08
C ARG A 74 7.94 -15.18 1.75
N THR A 75 6.67 -14.75 1.75
CA THR A 75 5.84 -14.62 0.55
C THR A 75 5.22 -13.22 0.46
N GLY A 76 4.72 -12.87 -0.72
CA GLY A 76 4.05 -11.62 -0.94
C GLY A 76 4.98 -10.40 -0.94
N TYR A 77 4.45 -9.25 -0.49
CA TYR A 77 5.26 -8.05 -0.33
C TYR A 77 6.17 -8.19 0.90
N ASN A 78 7.39 -8.57 0.67
CA ASN A 78 8.45 -8.70 1.67
C ASN A 78 9.73 -7.94 1.28
N ASP A 79 9.67 -7.15 0.22
CA ASP A 79 10.71 -6.23 -0.25
C ASP A 79 10.08 -5.24 -1.23
N ASP A 80 10.73 -4.11 -1.47
CA ASP A 80 10.29 -3.11 -2.44
C ASP A 80 11.35 -2.92 -3.54
N PRO A 81 11.08 -3.37 -4.77
CA PRO A 81 12.06 -3.27 -5.85
C PRO A 81 12.46 -1.83 -6.18
N PHE A 82 11.50 -0.90 -6.17
CA PHE A 82 11.75 0.50 -6.49
C PHE A 82 12.51 1.22 -5.36
N VAL A 83 12.11 1.01 -4.10
CA VAL A 83 12.80 1.61 -2.95
C VAL A 83 14.24 1.12 -2.87
N GLN A 84 14.50 -0.16 -3.10
CA GLN A 84 15.87 -0.71 -3.17
C GLN A 84 16.68 -0.08 -4.32
N TYR A 85 16.06 0.05 -5.50
CA TYR A 85 16.72 0.67 -6.65
C TYR A 85 17.05 2.14 -6.38
N PHE A 86 16.10 2.91 -5.85
CA PHE A 86 16.28 4.30 -5.50
C PHE A 86 17.35 4.48 -4.41
N ALA A 87 17.36 3.63 -3.39
CA ALA A 87 18.41 3.60 -2.37
C ALA A 87 19.79 3.41 -2.99
N SER A 88 19.92 2.52 -3.99
CA SER A 88 21.20 2.32 -4.69
C SER A 88 21.70 3.60 -5.35
N LEU A 89 20.80 4.39 -5.96
CA LEU A 89 21.15 5.66 -6.60
C LEU A 89 21.59 6.72 -5.59
N ILE A 90 20.92 6.79 -4.44
CA ILE A 90 21.26 7.72 -3.35
C ILE A 90 22.63 7.37 -2.75
N PHE A 91 22.86 6.09 -2.41
CA PHE A 91 24.14 5.64 -1.84
C PHE A 91 25.31 5.82 -2.82
N GLU A 92 25.07 5.60 -4.10
CA GLU A 92 26.07 5.90 -5.15
C GLU A 92 26.41 7.41 -5.16
N SER A 93 25.40 8.29 -5.02
CA SER A 93 25.57 9.73 -5.03
C SER A 93 26.37 10.27 -3.82
N VAL A 94 26.33 9.59 -2.68
CA VAL A 94 27.14 9.92 -1.48
C VAL A 94 28.46 9.12 -1.40
N GLY A 95 28.82 8.40 -2.45
CA GLY A 95 30.07 7.64 -2.51
C GLY A 95 30.05 6.31 -1.74
N GLN A 96 28.92 5.88 -1.22
CA GLN A 96 28.75 4.60 -0.47
C GLN A 96 28.57 3.42 -1.45
N ARG A 97 29.63 3.12 -2.21
CA ARG A 97 29.59 2.17 -3.34
C ARG A 97 29.18 0.76 -2.92
N SER A 98 29.60 0.30 -1.73
CA SER A 98 29.25 -1.03 -1.23
C SER A 98 27.76 -1.15 -0.97
N ASP A 99 27.17 -0.17 -0.27
CA ASP A 99 25.75 -0.13 0.04
C ASP A 99 24.92 0.00 -1.25
N ALA A 100 25.37 0.85 -2.18
CA ALA A 100 24.75 1.02 -3.50
C ALA A 100 24.70 -0.31 -4.28
N ARG A 101 25.78 -1.09 -4.27
CA ARG A 101 25.84 -2.39 -4.94
C ARG A 101 24.91 -3.41 -4.29
N ILE A 102 24.85 -3.46 -2.97
CA ILE A 102 23.96 -4.36 -2.22
C ILE A 102 22.50 -4.03 -2.53
N CYS A 103 22.12 -2.74 -2.46
CA CYS A 103 20.75 -2.31 -2.78
C CYS A 103 20.38 -2.58 -4.23
N ARG A 104 21.31 -2.41 -5.17
CA ARG A 104 21.08 -2.76 -6.58
C ARG A 104 20.83 -4.25 -6.78
N GLN A 105 21.59 -5.11 -6.10
CA GLN A 105 21.38 -6.56 -6.13
C GLN A 105 20.03 -6.93 -5.50
N ASN A 106 19.68 -6.32 -4.37
CA ASN A 106 18.38 -6.52 -3.73
C ASN A 106 17.25 -6.07 -4.66
N ALA A 107 17.40 -4.92 -5.34
CA ALA A 107 16.43 -4.46 -6.33
C ALA A 107 16.25 -5.49 -7.45
N GLN A 108 17.34 -5.99 -8.06
CA GLN A 108 17.29 -7.03 -9.10
C GLN A 108 16.50 -8.26 -8.62
N ASN A 109 16.81 -8.75 -7.44
CA ASN A 109 16.14 -9.90 -6.84
C ASN A 109 14.64 -9.62 -6.58
N ALA A 110 14.31 -8.42 -6.09
CA ALA A 110 12.93 -8.01 -5.83
C ALA A 110 12.13 -7.82 -7.12
N TYR A 111 12.71 -7.19 -8.16
CA TYR A 111 12.08 -7.09 -9.48
C TYR A 111 11.87 -8.49 -10.11
N ALA A 112 12.84 -9.39 -10.03
CA ALA A 112 12.69 -10.75 -10.53
C ALA A 112 11.58 -11.53 -9.82
N ARG A 113 11.38 -11.31 -8.52
CA ARG A 113 10.37 -12.02 -7.72
C ARG A 113 8.97 -11.41 -7.83
N LEU A 114 8.86 -10.08 -7.81
CA LEU A 114 7.60 -9.37 -7.73
C LEU A 114 7.18 -8.74 -9.07
N GLY A 115 8.07 -8.65 -10.05
CA GLY A 115 7.85 -7.89 -11.28
C GLY A 115 6.62 -8.34 -12.05
N ASP A 116 6.40 -9.65 -12.20
CA ASP A 116 5.22 -10.18 -12.90
C ASP A 116 3.92 -9.81 -12.17
N LYS A 117 3.90 -9.90 -10.83
CA LYS A 117 2.74 -9.54 -10.01
C LYS A 117 2.45 -8.04 -10.05
N LEU A 118 3.49 -7.23 -10.01
CA LEU A 118 3.40 -5.78 -10.02
C LEU A 118 3.41 -5.17 -11.44
N LYS A 119 3.56 -5.99 -12.48
CA LYS A 119 3.65 -5.55 -13.90
C LYS A 119 4.73 -4.48 -14.12
N ILE A 120 5.90 -4.70 -13.52
CA ILE A 120 7.08 -3.85 -13.61
C ILE A 120 8.32 -4.67 -13.92
N VAL A 121 9.29 -4.03 -14.56
CA VAL A 121 10.64 -4.57 -14.77
C VAL A 121 11.65 -3.59 -14.20
N MET A 122 12.84 -4.08 -13.84
CA MET A 122 13.90 -3.18 -13.40
C MET A 122 14.24 -2.20 -14.52
N PRO A 123 14.22 -0.88 -14.26
CA PRO A 123 14.56 0.10 -15.29
C PRO A 123 16.02 -0.03 -15.71
N GLU A 124 16.24 -0.06 -17.02
CA GLU A 124 17.56 -0.11 -17.62
C GLU A 124 17.82 1.15 -18.45
N PHE A 125 18.96 1.78 -18.23
CA PHE A 125 19.34 3.01 -18.89
C PHE A 125 20.77 2.91 -19.41
N SER A 126 21.00 3.43 -20.60
CA SER A 126 22.35 3.54 -21.17
C SER A 126 23.17 4.55 -20.38
N VAL A 127 24.32 4.10 -19.89
CA VAL A 127 25.30 4.94 -19.19
C VAL A 127 26.47 5.17 -20.14
N PRO A 128 26.85 6.44 -20.44
CA PRO A 128 28.01 6.73 -21.26
C PRO A 128 29.29 6.14 -20.69
N ALA A 129 30.19 5.70 -21.55
CA ALA A 129 31.49 5.14 -21.13
C ALA A 129 32.32 6.14 -20.30
N ASP A 130 32.20 7.43 -20.64
CA ASP A 130 32.83 8.55 -19.95
C ASP A 130 31.86 9.32 -19.04
N ALA A 131 30.95 8.62 -18.35
CA ALA A 131 29.90 9.20 -17.51
C ALA A 131 30.41 10.29 -16.54
N ASN A 132 31.65 10.20 -16.07
CA ASN A 132 32.26 11.22 -15.20
C ASN A 132 32.49 12.56 -15.89
N SER A 133 32.44 12.63 -17.24
CA SER A 133 32.53 13.87 -18.01
C SER A 133 31.20 14.61 -18.12
N PHE A 134 30.08 13.91 -17.81
CA PHE A 134 28.72 14.43 -17.80
C PHE A 134 28.25 14.69 -16.38
N GLY A 135 27.15 15.42 -16.26
CA GLY A 135 26.30 15.39 -15.07
C GLY A 135 25.10 14.49 -15.32
N GLU A 136 24.57 13.92 -14.28
CA GLU A 136 23.41 13.01 -14.34
C GLU A 136 22.18 13.66 -13.74
N VAL A 137 21.04 13.53 -14.42
CA VAL A 137 19.73 13.91 -13.90
C VAL A 137 18.88 12.66 -13.79
N ILE A 138 18.39 12.39 -12.60
CA ILE A 138 17.36 11.37 -12.31
C ILE A 138 16.02 12.08 -12.32
N PHE A 139 15.17 11.79 -13.29
CA PHE A 139 13.82 12.31 -13.32
C PHE A 139 12.83 11.27 -12.87
N LEU A 140 11.97 11.64 -11.92
CA LEU A 140 10.88 10.83 -11.36
C LEU A 140 9.54 11.45 -11.74
N HIS A 141 8.70 10.72 -12.42
CA HIS A 141 7.33 11.11 -12.73
C HIS A 141 6.36 10.32 -11.87
N TYR A 142 5.73 10.98 -10.91
CA TYR A 142 4.63 10.45 -10.10
C TYR A 142 3.33 10.60 -10.86
N ASN A 143 2.75 9.50 -11.31
CA ASN A 143 1.62 9.49 -12.22
C ASN A 143 0.36 8.92 -11.58
N GLY A 144 -0.76 9.60 -11.75
CA GLY A 144 -2.07 9.21 -11.24
C GLY A 144 -2.19 9.27 -9.71
N LEU A 145 -3.22 8.61 -9.21
CA LEU A 145 -3.52 8.46 -7.79
C LEU A 145 -3.75 6.97 -7.47
N LEU A 146 -3.39 6.58 -6.25
CA LEU A 146 -3.61 5.22 -5.74
C LEU A 146 -5.11 4.88 -5.78
N PRO A 147 -5.51 3.63 -6.11
CA PRO A 147 -6.89 3.20 -5.98
C PRO A 147 -7.46 3.46 -4.59
N LEU A 148 -8.71 3.90 -4.51
CA LEU A 148 -9.38 4.16 -3.23
C LEU A 148 -9.95 2.87 -2.65
N LYS A 149 -9.74 2.65 -1.34
CA LYS A 149 -10.45 1.61 -0.61
C LYS A 149 -11.89 2.06 -0.37
N LYS A 150 -12.86 1.27 -0.82
CA LYS A 150 -14.28 1.43 -0.53
C LYS A 150 -14.79 0.25 0.27
N THR A 151 -15.85 0.44 1.03
CA THR A 151 -16.55 -0.65 1.70
C THR A 151 -17.42 -1.37 0.69
N GLN A 152 -17.16 -2.65 0.47
CA GLN A 152 -18.06 -3.58 -0.20
C GLN A 152 -18.84 -4.36 0.85
N THR A 153 -20.14 -4.50 0.64
CA THR A 153 -21.02 -5.21 1.55
C THR A 153 -21.74 -6.32 0.80
N ILE A 154 -21.70 -7.53 1.35
CA ILE A 154 -22.41 -8.69 0.82
C ILE A 154 -23.26 -9.34 1.90
N GLN A 155 -24.33 -9.99 1.48
CA GLN A 155 -25.11 -10.89 2.35
C GLN A 155 -24.73 -12.33 2.03
N VAL A 156 -24.41 -13.09 3.05
CA VAL A 156 -24.07 -14.50 2.95
C VAL A 156 -24.98 -15.31 3.87
N ALA A 157 -25.29 -16.54 3.47
CA ALA A 157 -26.02 -17.47 4.31
C ALA A 157 -25.21 -17.78 5.56
N TRP A 158 -25.91 -18.04 6.68
CA TRP A 158 -25.31 -18.31 7.99
C TRP A 158 -24.26 -19.42 7.97
N ASP A 159 -24.55 -20.54 7.30
CA ASP A 159 -23.66 -21.69 7.17
C ASP A 159 -22.33 -21.29 6.49
N LYS A 160 -22.37 -20.43 5.47
CA LYS A 160 -21.16 -19.91 4.79
C LYS A 160 -20.36 -18.96 5.69
N ALA A 161 -21.05 -18.06 6.41
CA ALA A 161 -20.38 -17.16 7.36
C ALA A 161 -19.68 -17.96 8.46
N LEU A 162 -20.34 -18.99 8.97
CA LEU A 162 -19.79 -19.89 9.97
C LEU A 162 -18.58 -20.67 9.45
N ALA A 163 -18.66 -21.19 8.22
CA ALA A 163 -17.52 -21.84 7.57
C ALA A 163 -16.32 -20.90 7.40
N MET A 164 -16.55 -19.62 7.04
CA MET A 164 -15.51 -18.61 6.97
C MET A 164 -14.91 -18.30 8.35
N ALA A 165 -15.75 -18.21 9.40
CA ALA A 165 -15.32 -17.99 10.78
C ALA A 165 -14.59 -19.19 11.42
N SER A 166 -14.76 -20.39 10.85
CA SER A 166 -14.10 -21.63 11.30
C SER A 166 -12.86 -22.00 10.47
N SER A 167 -12.55 -21.22 9.44
CA SER A 167 -11.39 -21.48 8.56
C SER A 167 -10.09 -21.27 9.34
N PRO A 168 -9.08 -22.16 9.24
CA PRO A 168 -7.80 -22.00 9.91
C PRO A 168 -7.01 -20.87 9.23
N ALA A 169 -7.25 -19.62 9.63
CA ALA A 169 -6.29 -18.56 9.46
C ALA A 169 -5.22 -18.70 10.55
N GLU A 170 -4.02 -18.17 10.35
CA GLU A 170 -2.86 -18.27 11.26
C GLU A 170 -3.10 -17.86 12.74
N THR A 171 -4.32 -17.48 13.08
CA THR A 171 -4.80 -17.09 14.41
C THR A 171 -5.84 -18.05 14.99
N ALA A 172 -5.96 -19.28 14.48
CA ALA A 172 -6.99 -20.25 14.86
C ALA A 172 -6.92 -20.74 16.33
N GLU A 173 -5.90 -20.42 17.09
CA GLU A 173 -5.85 -20.71 18.53
C GLU A 173 -6.86 -19.93 19.38
N GLN A 174 -7.59 -19.01 18.78
CA GLN A 174 -8.53 -18.12 19.47
C GLN A 174 -9.92 -18.02 18.83
N VAL A 175 -10.37 -19.05 18.12
CA VAL A 175 -11.79 -19.14 17.76
C VAL A 175 -12.56 -19.41 19.05
N ALA A 176 -13.11 -18.30 19.53
CA ALA A 176 -13.68 -18.21 20.86
C ALA A 176 -14.80 -19.27 21.10
N PRO A 177 -15.00 -19.65 22.35
CA PRO A 177 -16.15 -20.45 22.79
C PRO A 177 -17.48 -19.95 22.23
N GLU A 178 -17.58 -18.66 21.88
CA GLU A 178 -18.78 -18.04 21.31
C GLU A 178 -19.14 -18.60 19.92
N VAL A 179 -18.16 -18.93 19.07
CA VAL A 179 -18.43 -19.54 17.74
C VAL A 179 -18.93 -21.00 17.95
N GLN A 180 -18.36 -21.72 18.91
CA GLN A 180 -18.86 -23.06 19.27
C GLN A 180 -20.27 -22.99 19.84
N ASN A 181 -20.57 -21.99 20.67
CA ASN A 181 -21.91 -21.76 21.22
C ASN A 181 -22.91 -21.37 20.11
N ALA A 182 -22.45 -20.62 19.08
CA ALA A 182 -23.27 -20.29 17.91
C ALA A 182 -23.65 -21.54 17.08
N LEU A 183 -22.69 -22.47 16.93
CA LEU A 183 -22.96 -23.80 16.33
C LEU A 183 -24.05 -24.57 17.04
N MET A 184 -24.06 -24.50 18.38
CA MET A 184 -25.03 -25.21 19.22
C MET A 184 -26.42 -24.55 19.27
N ALA A 185 -26.48 -23.23 18.94
CA ALA A 185 -27.74 -22.47 19.01
C ALA A 185 -28.70 -22.68 17.82
N GLY A 186 -28.31 -23.48 16.81
CA GLY A 186 -29.24 -23.94 15.76
C GLY A 186 -29.78 -22.81 14.85
N LEU A 187 -29.03 -21.80 14.56
CA LEU A 187 -29.43 -20.63 13.75
C LEU A 187 -29.46 -20.93 12.25
N TYR A 188 -30.35 -21.82 11.83
CA TYR A 188 -30.51 -22.18 10.43
C TYR A 188 -31.37 -21.13 9.69
N GLY A 189 -30.92 -20.72 8.50
CA GLY A 189 -31.74 -19.96 7.55
C GLY A 189 -31.62 -18.41 7.63
N SER A 190 -30.81 -17.86 8.53
CA SER A 190 -30.54 -16.42 8.55
C SER A 190 -29.41 -16.04 7.57
N ALA A 191 -29.47 -14.81 7.06
CA ALA A 191 -28.38 -14.21 6.30
C ALA A 191 -27.66 -13.18 7.16
N VAL A 192 -26.34 -13.16 7.07
CA VAL A 192 -25.49 -12.18 7.75
C VAL A 192 -24.84 -11.25 6.76
N THR A 193 -24.60 -10.02 7.19
CA THR A 193 -23.95 -8.98 6.40
C THR A 193 -22.47 -8.96 6.69
N LEU A 194 -21.65 -9.11 5.65
CA LEU A 194 -20.20 -8.98 5.70
C LEU A 194 -19.76 -7.73 4.96
N SER A 195 -18.90 -6.91 5.59
CA SER A 195 -18.33 -5.73 4.98
C SER A 195 -16.81 -5.85 4.94
N PHE A 196 -16.20 -5.66 3.76
CA PHE A 196 -14.77 -5.74 3.55
C PHE A 196 -14.30 -4.66 2.57
N PRO A 197 -13.01 -4.28 2.58
CA PRO A 197 -12.49 -3.27 1.67
C PRO A 197 -12.36 -3.83 0.25
N GLU A 198 -12.68 -3.00 -0.74
CA GLU A 198 -12.46 -3.21 -2.16
C GLU A 198 -11.70 -2.00 -2.74
N LEU A 199 -10.84 -2.23 -3.73
CA LEU A 199 -10.08 -1.17 -4.40
C LEU A 199 -10.81 -0.70 -5.65
N GLU A 200 -11.14 0.60 -5.69
CA GLU A 200 -11.66 1.28 -6.87
C GLU A 200 -10.55 2.08 -7.54
N ASN A 201 -10.24 1.75 -8.79
CA ASN A 201 -9.21 2.44 -9.55
C ASN A 201 -9.62 3.90 -9.81
N GLN A 202 -8.66 4.81 -9.65
CA GLN A 202 -8.79 6.19 -10.07
C GLN A 202 -8.19 6.33 -11.48
N PRO A 203 -8.99 6.69 -12.51
CA PRO A 203 -8.47 6.81 -13.87
C PRO A 203 -7.55 8.03 -13.99
N TYR A 204 -6.51 7.90 -14.79
CA TYR A 204 -5.61 9.00 -15.18
C TYR A 204 -5.27 8.87 -16.66
N ARG A 205 -4.98 10.01 -17.30
CA ARG A 205 -4.83 10.10 -18.74
C ARG A 205 -3.40 9.95 -19.25
N VAL A 206 -2.41 10.26 -18.40
CA VAL A 206 -0.99 10.21 -18.79
C VAL A 206 -0.55 8.75 -18.85
N ALA A 207 -0.17 8.27 -20.01
CA ALA A 207 0.32 6.91 -20.24
C ALA A 207 1.86 6.84 -20.28
N SER A 208 2.52 7.93 -20.68
CA SER A 208 3.98 8.00 -20.76
C SER A 208 4.48 9.44 -20.61
N SER A 209 5.76 9.59 -20.29
CA SER A 209 6.44 10.89 -20.30
C SER A 209 7.76 10.83 -21.03
N TRP A 210 8.06 11.90 -21.75
CA TRP A 210 9.32 12.10 -22.44
C TRP A 210 10.05 13.29 -21.85
N VAL A 211 11.37 13.17 -21.71
CA VAL A 211 12.22 14.23 -21.18
C VAL A 211 13.18 14.68 -22.27
N LEU A 212 13.16 15.97 -22.57
CA LEU A 212 14.03 16.61 -23.54
C LEU A 212 15.13 17.35 -22.78
N ALA A 213 16.38 16.95 -23.00
CA ALA A 213 17.55 17.54 -22.38
C ALA A 213 18.78 17.39 -23.28
N GLY A 214 19.65 18.38 -23.34
CA GLY A 214 20.89 18.32 -24.16
C GLY A 214 20.65 18.01 -25.64
N GLY A 215 19.49 18.39 -26.19
CA GLY A 215 19.12 18.12 -27.58
C GLY A 215 18.65 16.68 -27.86
N GLN A 216 18.49 15.87 -26.84
CA GLN A 216 18.04 14.47 -26.95
C GLN A 216 16.70 14.25 -26.26
N VAL A 217 16.02 13.17 -26.63
CA VAL A 217 14.74 12.74 -26.03
C VAL A 217 14.96 11.44 -25.27
N TYR A 218 14.56 11.43 -24.01
CA TYR A 218 14.61 10.29 -23.11
C TYR A 218 13.20 9.86 -22.72
N THR A 219 12.92 8.56 -22.84
CA THR A 219 11.63 7.99 -22.44
C THR A 219 11.70 7.51 -20.99
N THR A 220 10.68 7.80 -20.20
CA THR A 220 10.59 7.24 -18.84
C THR A 220 10.12 5.79 -18.89
N GLN A 221 10.67 4.95 -18.02
CA GLN A 221 10.26 3.57 -17.79
C GLN A 221 9.46 3.47 -16.48
N LYS A 222 8.46 2.60 -16.42
CA LYS A 222 7.70 2.36 -15.20
C LYS A 222 8.56 1.59 -14.20
N ALA A 223 8.97 2.26 -13.12
CA ALA A 223 9.82 1.72 -12.07
C ALA A 223 9.00 1.15 -10.89
N ALA A 224 7.81 1.70 -10.63
CA ALA A 224 6.90 1.20 -9.61
C ALA A 224 5.45 1.26 -10.09
N ASP A 225 4.64 0.30 -9.64
CA ASP A 225 3.19 0.30 -9.78
C ASP A 225 2.56 0.12 -8.40
N PHE A 226 2.26 1.26 -7.75
CA PHE A 226 1.70 1.24 -6.41
C PHE A 226 0.24 0.80 -6.40
N SER A 227 -0.47 0.94 -7.53
CA SER A 227 -1.83 0.39 -7.68
C SER A 227 -1.82 -1.14 -7.63
N ALA A 228 -0.90 -1.77 -8.37
CA ALA A 228 -0.71 -3.22 -8.33
C ALA A 228 -0.22 -3.68 -6.94
N LEU A 229 0.63 -2.88 -6.29
CA LEU A 229 1.13 -3.17 -4.96
C LEU A 229 0.05 -3.11 -3.88
N ALA A 230 -0.82 -2.09 -3.91
CA ALA A 230 -1.97 -1.99 -3.02
C ALA A 230 -2.95 -3.16 -3.21
N LYS A 231 -3.14 -3.59 -4.47
CA LYS A 231 -3.95 -4.76 -4.80
C LYS A 231 -3.34 -6.05 -4.24
N LEU A 232 -2.05 -6.26 -4.43
CA LEU A 232 -1.33 -7.41 -3.88
C LEU A 232 -1.43 -7.47 -2.35
N ASP A 233 -1.21 -6.33 -1.66
CA ASP A 233 -1.33 -6.24 -0.19
C ASP A 233 -2.75 -6.56 0.29
N LEU A 234 -3.77 -6.05 -0.40
CA LEU A 234 -5.16 -6.34 -0.05
C LEU A 234 -5.51 -7.82 -0.29
N GLU A 235 -5.12 -8.39 -1.43
CA GLU A 235 -5.34 -9.81 -1.74
C GLU A 235 -4.70 -10.73 -0.70
N GLU A 236 -3.49 -10.43 -0.24
CA GLU A 236 -2.81 -11.19 0.81
C GLU A 236 -3.52 -11.10 2.17
N LYS A 237 -4.09 -9.94 2.50
CA LYS A 237 -4.80 -9.71 3.76
C LYS A 237 -6.26 -10.20 3.73
N MET A 238 -6.83 -10.41 2.54
CA MET A 238 -8.26 -10.71 2.36
C MET A 238 -8.73 -11.93 3.16
N PRO A 239 -8.02 -13.07 3.21
CA PRO A 239 -8.44 -14.20 4.03
C PRO A 239 -8.61 -13.84 5.50
N GLY A 240 -7.66 -13.12 6.08
CA GLY A 240 -7.75 -12.66 7.48
C GLY A 240 -8.85 -11.61 7.71
N ILE A 241 -9.10 -10.74 6.73
CA ILE A 241 -10.19 -9.76 6.78
C ILE A 241 -11.53 -10.49 6.79
N LEU A 242 -11.74 -11.42 5.86
CA LEU A 242 -12.99 -12.19 5.76
C LEU A 242 -13.23 -13.04 7.00
N PHE A 243 -12.19 -13.69 7.53
CA PHE A 243 -12.28 -14.44 8.80
C PHE A 243 -12.75 -13.54 9.95
N ARG A 244 -12.11 -12.38 10.17
CA ARG A 244 -12.50 -11.45 11.25
C ARG A 244 -13.92 -10.91 11.07
N THR A 245 -14.27 -10.53 9.83
CA THR A 245 -15.60 -9.99 9.52
C THR A 245 -16.69 -11.05 9.71
N ALA A 246 -16.44 -12.28 9.25
CA ALA A 246 -17.37 -13.39 9.46
C ALA A 246 -17.53 -13.73 10.95
N THR A 247 -16.43 -13.79 11.71
CA THR A 247 -16.47 -14.04 13.17
C THR A 247 -17.29 -12.97 13.89
N ARG A 248 -17.07 -11.68 13.57
CA ARG A 248 -17.87 -10.58 14.14
C ARG A 248 -19.36 -10.70 13.79
N ALA A 249 -19.68 -11.01 12.54
CA ALA A 249 -21.07 -11.16 12.09
C ALA A 249 -21.77 -12.31 12.83
N VAL A 250 -21.08 -13.44 13.00
CA VAL A 250 -21.56 -14.59 13.78
C VAL A 250 -21.82 -14.21 15.24
N VAL A 251 -20.86 -13.57 15.91
CA VAL A 251 -20.99 -13.14 17.31
C VAL A 251 -22.16 -12.16 17.50
N LYS A 252 -22.32 -11.19 16.59
CA LYS A 252 -23.42 -10.22 16.62
C LYS A 252 -24.78 -10.89 16.45
N GLU A 253 -24.91 -11.87 15.55
CA GLU A 253 -26.18 -12.59 15.35
C GLU A 253 -26.54 -13.44 16.54
N VAL A 254 -25.56 -14.11 17.18
CA VAL A 254 -25.79 -14.84 18.43
C VAL A 254 -26.29 -13.89 19.54
N ALA A 255 -25.66 -12.74 19.69
CA ALA A 255 -26.10 -11.71 20.65
C ALA A 255 -27.52 -11.21 20.36
N ALA A 256 -27.88 -11.04 19.07
CA ALA A 256 -29.21 -10.65 18.67
C ALA A 256 -30.27 -11.72 19.04
N VAL A 257 -29.96 -13.01 18.85
CA VAL A 257 -30.86 -14.12 19.25
C VAL A 257 -31.04 -14.16 20.75
N GLN A 258 -29.94 -14.03 21.51
CA GLN A 258 -30.03 -13.98 22.98
C GLN A 258 -30.86 -12.78 23.45
N ALA A 259 -30.73 -11.62 22.81
CA ALA A 259 -31.53 -10.44 23.10
C ALA A 259 -33.02 -10.68 22.81
N ARG A 260 -33.34 -11.36 21.68
CA ARG A 260 -34.73 -11.77 21.35
C ARG A 260 -35.32 -12.65 22.43
N GLN A 261 -34.58 -13.67 22.85
CA GLN A 261 -35.04 -14.61 23.88
C GLN A 261 -35.26 -13.95 25.24
N ALA A 262 -34.30 -13.08 25.65
CA ALA A 262 -34.40 -12.32 26.89
C ALA A 262 -35.60 -11.35 26.88
N ALA A 263 -35.81 -10.62 25.78
CA ALA A 263 -36.93 -9.70 25.64
C ALA A 263 -38.30 -10.44 25.59
N ALA A 264 -38.38 -11.58 24.90
CA ALA A 264 -39.57 -12.40 24.85
C ALA A 264 -39.93 -12.93 26.23
N SER A 265 -38.96 -13.41 27.00
CA SER A 265 -39.16 -13.89 28.37
C SER A 265 -39.55 -12.80 29.36
N ALA A 266 -39.03 -11.57 29.20
CA ALA A 266 -39.33 -10.45 30.08
C ALA A 266 -40.70 -9.80 29.80
N ALA A 267 -41.16 -9.84 28.55
CA ALA A 267 -42.41 -9.22 28.12
C ALA A 267 -43.64 -10.15 28.09
N ASP A 268 -43.43 -11.41 28.34
CA ASP A 268 -44.46 -12.48 28.17
C ASP A 268 -45.13 -12.41 26.76
N ASN A 269 -44.36 -11.91 25.77
CA ASN A 269 -44.82 -11.58 24.42
C ASN A 269 -43.68 -11.80 23.39
N SER A 270 -43.88 -12.71 22.48
CA SER A 270 -42.90 -13.02 21.40
C SER A 270 -42.62 -11.82 20.46
N ALA A 271 -43.64 -10.99 20.21
CA ALA A 271 -43.50 -9.82 19.33
C ALA A 271 -42.51 -8.78 19.87
N ALA A 272 -42.43 -8.60 21.20
CA ALA A 272 -41.43 -7.69 21.80
C ALA A 272 -40.00 -8.25 21.65
N GLY A 273 -39.85 -9.57 21.76
CA GLY A 273 -38.57 -10.23 21.50
C GLY A 273 -38.09 -10.09 20.07
N ASP A 274 -38.97 -10.30 19.11
CA ASP A 274 -38.69 -10.17 17.68
C ASP A 274 -38.24 -8.74 17.32
N LEU A 275 -38.95 -7.72 17.83
CA LEU A 275 -38.59 -6.30 17.62
C LEU A 275 -37.20 -5.98 18.22
N ALA A 276 -36.91 -6.44 19.44
CA ALA A 276 -35.62 -6.24 20.08
C ALA A 276 -34.49 -6.88 19.29
N GLY A 277 -34.68 -8.12 18.84
CA GLY A 277 -33.69 -8.81 18.02
C GLY A 277 -33.46 -8.16 16.66
N MET A 278 -34.52 -7.74 15.97
CA MET A 278 -34.42 -7.00 14.71
C MET A 278 -33.66 -5.68 14.91
N PHE A 279 -33.92 -4.96 16.00
CA PHE A 279 -33.20 -3.71 16.29
C PHE A 279 -31.70 -3.96 16.51
N VAL A 280 -31.33 -4.97 17.28
CA VAL A 280 -29.91 -5.33 17.53
C VAL A 280 -29.22 -5.76 16.24
N SER A 281 -29.88 -6.60 15.42
CA SER A 281 -29.32 -7.04 14.14
C SER A 281 -29.16 -5.86 13.15
N ALA A 282 -30.16 -4.99 13.05
CA ALA A 282 -30.11 -3.80 12.19
C ALA A 282 -29.00 -2.83 12.63
N LEU A 283 -28.87 -2.58 13.92
CA LEU A 283 -27.80 -1.76 14.48
C LEU A 283 -26.43 -2.38 14.23
N GLY A 284 -26.29 -3.69 14.43
CA GLY A 284 -25.08 -4.43 14.15
C GLY A 284 -24.62 -4.32 12.70
N ALA A 285 -25.56 -4.48 11.75
CA ALA A 285 -25.29 -4.33 10.32
C ALA A 285 -24.94 -2.88 9.93
N ALA A 286 -25.62 -1.88 10.50
CA ALA A 286 -25.35 -0.49 10.24
C ALA A 286 -23.98 -0.01 10.75
N LEU A 287 -23.46 -0.64 11.78
CA LEU A 287 -22.15 -0.34 12.37
C LEU A 287 -21.01 -1.13 11.70
N GLU A 288 -21.32 -2.13 10.86
CA GLU A 288 -20.31 -2.92 10.19
C GLU A 288 -19.75 -2.16 8.99
N LYS A 289 -18.55 -1.61 9.15
CA LYS A 289 -17.82 -0.90 8.08
C LYS A 289 -16.42 -1.49 7.96
N ALA A 290 -15.98 -1.68 6.72
CA ALA A 290 -14.62 -2.07 6.44
C ALA A 290 -13.63 -0.95 6.80
N ASP A 291 -12.41 -1.30 7.14
CA ASP A 291 -11.32 -0.32 7.27
C ASP A 291 -10.87 0.14 5.88
N THR A 292 -11.30 1.33 5.50
CA THR A 292 -10.95 1.97 4.23
C THR A 292 -9.81 2.99 4.36
N ARG A 293 -9.19 3.10 5.53
CA ARG A 293 -8.05 3.99 5.73
C ARG A 293 -6.86 3.54 4.90
N GLN A 294 -6.18 4.51 4.30
CA GLN A 294 -4.99 4.33 3.47
C GLN A 294 -4.31 5.67 3.20
N TRP A 295 -3.09 5.63 2.74
CA TRP A 295 -2.40 6.81 2.22
C TRP A 295 -2.83 7.10 0.77
N PHE A 296 -4.02 7.66 0.59
CA PHE A 296 -4.69 7.86 -0.71
C PHE A 296 -4.00 8.88 -1.63
N THR A 297 -3.08 9.70 -1.11
CA THR A 297 -2.34 10.67 -1.92
C THR A 297 -1.11 10.09 -2.62
N LEU A 298 -0.80 8.80 -2.43
CA LEU A 298 0.26 8.13 -3.19
C LEU A 298 -0.08 8.11 -4.69
N PRO A 299 0.92 8.18 -5.59
CA PRO A 299 0.70 8.02 -7.03
C PRO A 299 0.28 6.59 -7.36
N ALA A 300 -0.37 6.41 -8.52
CA ALA A 300 -0.67 5.08 -9.04
C ALA A 300 0.61 4.35 -9.47
N GLU A 301 1.52 5.09 -10.12
CA GLU A 301 2.81 4.55 -10.58
C GLU A 301 3.92 5.60 -10.47
N VAL A 302 5.15 5.13 -10.44
CA VAL A 302 6.34 5.96 -10.62
C VAL A 302 7.03 5.54 -11.89
N ARG A 303 7.25 6.51 -12.77
CA ARG A 303 8.07 6.37 -13.97
C ARG A 303 9.37 7.12 -13.77
N MET A 304 10.47 6.63 -14.34
CA MET A 304 11.76 7.30 -14.21
C MET A 304 12.60 7.19 -15.46
N THR A 305 13.56 8.12 -15.57
CA THR A 305 14.65 8.04 -16.54
C THR A 305 15.94 8.59 -15.95
N ARG A 306 17.07 8.18 -16.51
CA ARG A 306 18.41 8.68 -16.22
C ARG A 306 18.92 9.42 -17.45
N ILE A 307 19.38 10.62 -17.25
CA ILE A 307 19.71 11.57 -18.32
C ILE A 307 21.14 12.05 -18.09
N PHE A 308 21.99 11.93 -19.08
CA PHE A 308 23.35 12.43 -19.03
C PHE A 308 23.46 13.67 -19.91
N VAL A 309 23.83 14.79 -19.31
CA VAL A 309 23.96 16.10 -19.99
C VAL A 309 25.32 16.73 -19.70
N LEU A 310 25.71 17.69 -20.52
CA LEU A 310 26.90 18.50 -20.24
C LEU A 310 26.71 19.22 -18.89
N PRO A 311 27.80 19.34 -18.09
CA PRO A 311 27.72 20.05 -16.80
C PRO A 311 27.36 21.53 -16.99
N GLY A 312 26.70 22.12 -16.00
CA GLY A 312 26.24 23.49 -15.99
C GLY A 312 24.74 23.64 -15.95
N ASN A 313 24.24 24.83 -16.27
CA ASN A 313 22.80 25.10 -16.24
C ASN A 313 22.12 24.48 -17.46
N GLN A 314 21.10 23.67 -17.19
CA GLN A 314 20.32 22.96 -18.20
C GLN A 314 18.84 23.34 -18.07
N ASN A 315 18.16 23.43 -19.22
CA ASN A 315 16.70 23.47 -19.26
C ASN A 315 16.20 22.07 -19.63
N ILE A 316 15.39 21.48 -18.77
CA ILE A 316 14.89 20.12 -18.91
C ILE A 316 13.37 20.18 -19.08
N ARG A 317 12.91 19.85 -20.28
CA ARG A 317 11.49 19.88 -20.63
C ARG A 317 10.89 18.48 -20.58
N VAL A 318 9.76 18.35 -19.92
CA VAL A 318 9.01 17.08 -19.80
C VAL A 318 7.71 17.22 -20.56
N LEU A 319 7.41 16.23 -21.41
CA LEU A 319 6.15 16.12 -22.15
C LEU A 319 5.37 14.92 -21.62
N PHE A 320 4.11 15.14 -21.25
CA PHE A 320 3.19 14.10 -20.80
C PHE A 320 2.28 13.70 -21.95
N ARG A 321 2.17 12.37 -22.19
CA ARG A 321 1.45 11.83 -23.34
C ARG A 321 0.35 10.88 -22.91
N ASP A 322 -0.77 10.93 -23.60
CA ASP A 322 -1.88 9.99 -23.43
C ASP A 322 -1.59 8.62 -24.08
N GLY A 323 -2.54 7.68 -23.96
CA GLY A 323 -2.45 6.34 -24.54
C GLY A 323 -2.40 6.33 -26.08
N ASN A 324 -2.83 7.40 -26.74
CA ASN A 324 -2.79 7.58 -28.20
C ASN A 324 -1.49 8.25 -28.65
N GLY A 325 -0.64 8.66 -27.73
CA GLY A 325 0.60 9.34 -28.00
C GLY A 325 0.50 10.86 -28.16
N ASN A 326 -0.66 11.47 -27.92
CA ASN A 326 -0.81 12.92 -27.95
C ASN A 326 -0.19 13.56 -26.71
N ILE A 327 0.43 14.74 -26.89
CA ILE A 327 0.92 15.54 -25.78
C ILE A 327 -0.28 16.20 -25.12
N ILE A 328 -0.49 15.92 -23.83
CA ILE A 328 -1.61 16.44 -23.03
C ILE A 328 -1.16 17.35 -21.88
N GLY A 329 0.15 17.53 -21.74
CA GLY A 329 0.74 18.45 -20.78
C GLY A 329 2.24 18.52 -20.94
N GLU A 330 2.82 19.56 -20.36
CA GLU A 330 4.27 19.74 -20.33
C GLU A 330 4.72 20.50 -19.08
N HIS A 331 5.99 20.35 -18.73
CA HIS A 331 6.65 21.10 -17.67
C HIS A 331 8.10 21.34 -18.04
N THR A 332 8.65 22.49 -17.68
CA THR A 332 10.06 22.81 -17.89
C THR A 332 10.71 23.17 -16.56
N PHE A 333 11.77 22.45 -16.22
CA PHE A 333 12.70 22.82 -15.17
C PHE A 333 13.75 23.74 -15.78
N GLU A 334 13.75 25.00 -15.37
CA GLU A 334 14.67 26.01 -15.89
C GLU A 334 15.92 26.13 -15.01
N ASN A 335 17.07 26.42 -15.64
CA ASN A 335 18.34 26.71 -14.97
C ASN A 335 18.77 25.62 -13.95
N VAL A 336 18.51 24.35 -14.23
CA VAL A 336 18.96 23.25 -13.40
C VAL A 336 20.49 23.17 -13.45
N ASN A 337 21.14 23.46 -12.34
CA ASN A 337 22.61 23.34 -12.26
C ASN A 337 22.99 21.88 -12.08
N VAL A 338 23.55 21.26 -13.12
CA VAL A 338 23.98 19.86 -13.12
C VAL A 338 25.49 19.80 -12.96
N PRO A 339 26.03 19.36 -11.83
CA PRO A 339 27.46 19.33 -11.58
C PRO A 339 28.16 18.22 -12.37
N ARG A 340 29.42 18.44 -12.77
CA ARG A 340 30.22 17.41 -13.44
C ARG A 340 30.47 16.20 -12.55
N GLY A 341 30.18 15.00 -13.07
CA GLY A 341 30.25 13.76 -12.31
C GLY A 341 29.27 13.69 -11.14
N GLY A 342 28.42 14.70 -10.99
CA GLY A 342 27.39 14.76 -9.94
C GLY A 342 26.03 14.34 -10.45
N ARG A 343 25.07 14.28 -9.52
CA ARG A 343 23.71 13.85 -9.80
C ARG A 343 22.69 14.82 -9.22
N VAL A 344 21.65 15.11 -10.01
CA VAL A 344 20.50 15.92 -9.61
C VAL A 344 19.24 15.06 -9.69
N PHE A 345 18.37 15.21 -8.72
CA PHE A 345 17.06 14.53 -8.68
C PHE A 345 15.98 15.56 -8.98
N LEU A 346 15.15 15.28 -9.98
CA LEU A 346 13.99 16.09 -10.33
C LEU A 346 12.75 15.22 -10.27
N HIS A 347 11.66 15.79 -9.83
CA HIS A 347 10.40 15.07 -9.86
C HIS A 347 9.24 15.96 -10.30
N TYR A 348 8.22 15.34 -10.85
CA TYR A 348 6.98 16.02 -11.23
C TYR A 348 5.79 15.08 -11.01
N ARG A 349 4.64 15.66 -10.68
CA ARG A 349 3.42 14.89 -10.44
C ARG A 349 2.32 15.28 -11.41
N THR A 350 1.70 14.27 -12.02
CA THR A 350 0.44 14.39 -12.75
C THR A 350 -0.64 13.56 -12.06
N ALA A 351 -1.84 14.12 -11.92
CA ALA A 351 -2.97 13.44 -11.28
C ALA A 351 -4.27 13.56 -12.11
N TYR A 352 -4.13 13.77 -13.43
CA TYR A 352 -5.26 14.00 -14.36
C TYR A 352 -5.27 13.00 -15.52
#